data_13f3176b37829b086e3652f59dd833dc
#
_entry.id   13f3176b37829b086e3652f59dd833dc
#
_cell.length_a   1.000
_cell.length_b   1.000
_cell.length_c   1.000
_cell.angle_alpha   90.00
_cell.angle_beta   90.00
_cell.angle_gamma   90.00
#
_symmetry.space_group_name_H-M   'P 1'
#
loop_
_entity.id
_entity.type
_entity.pdbx_description
1 polymer ?
#
loop_
_entity_poly.entity_id
_entity_poly.type
_entity_poly.pdbx_seq_one_letter_code
_entity_poly.pdbx_strand_id
1 'polypeptide(L)'
;MKKKLFLLALALSGLNAQTIQSINFKGLIHLSPDVATQIMGLKVGQELTPKLSDKAITNLYKQNYFDDIYIEDTGNGNLLVKVKEKPSVARVDLKGVVTNDKTAIESLINIKPGNMYDELTIEKTKERIRQYYESKGYFDTVVDVEKQPVADNDSSLFITLNINRGENMIIKKVNLVGAKEFDYDDIEPVVANKSREFMGWLWGRNDGKVKLFELENDPARIQDKYFQKGYLDATVSSPYLNASF
;
A
#
# COMPACT_ATOMS: atom_id res chain seq x y z
N MET A 1 -3.54 14.16 3.64
CA MET A 1 -4.94 14.67 3.59
C MET A 1 -5.57 14.50 4.97
N LYS A 2 -6.00 15.61 5.60
CA LYS A 2 -6.56 15.59 6.96
C LYS A 2 -7.97 14.99 6.90
N LYS A 3 -8.17 13.79 7.46
CA LYS A 3 -9.50 13.22 7.69
C LYS A 3 -10.24 14.14 8.65
N LYS A 4 -11.25 14.84 8.16
CA LYS A 4 -12.18 15.60 8.99
C LYS A 4 -13.10 14.59 9.67
N LEU A 5 -12.80 14.27 10.93
CA LEU A 5 -13.72 13.60 11.82
C LEU A 5 -14.81 14.65 12.17
N PHE A 6 -15.97 14.54 11.53
CA PHE A 6 -17.13 15.37 11.87
C PHE A 6 -17.81 14.72 13.07
N LEU A 7 -17.46 15.18 14.29
CA LEU A 7 -18.27 14.96 15.48
C LEU A 7 -19.48 15.89 15.37
N LEU A 8 -20.62 15.35 14.97
CA LEU A 8 -21.88 16.09 15.02
C LEU A 8 -22.38 16.05 16.46
N ALA A 9 -22.41 17.23 17.09
CA ALA A 9 -22.94 17.41 18.43
C ALA A 9 -24.40 16.98 18.50
N LEU A 10 -24.69 15.98 19.34
CA LEU A 10 -26.02 15.63 19.80
C LEU A 10 -26.60 16.84 20.54
N ALA A 11 -27.70 17.40 20.05
CA ALA A 11 -28.45 18.41 20.79
C ALA A 11 -28.92 17.78 22.12
N LEU A 12 -28.38 18.23 23.25
CA LEU A 12 -28.80 17.84 24.60
C LEU A 12 -30.17 18.42 24.85
N SER A 13 -31.21 17.66 24.56
CA SER A 13 -32.52 17.86 25.17
C SER A 13 -32.74 16.72 26.17
N GLY A 14 -32.60 17.06 27.46
CA GLY A 14 -33.06 16.26 28.62
C GLY A 14 -32.43 14.87 28.73
N LEU A 15 -31.59 14.68 29.76
CA LEU A 15 -31.07 13.37 30.21
C LEU A 15 -32.19 12.47 30.74
N ASN A 16 -33.10 12.00 29.88
CA ASN A 16 -33.88 10.81 30.18
C ASN A 16 -33.18 9.66 29.45
N ALA A 17 -32.63 8.73 30.21
CA ALA A 17 -32.12 7.48 29.68
C ALA A 17 -33.24 6.80 28.87
N GLN A 18 -33.09 6.80 27.55
CA GLN A 18 -34.11 6.30 26.64
C GLN A 18 -33.82 4.83 26.31
N THR A 19 -34.82 3.97 26.54
CA THR A 19 -34.71 2.54 26.24
C THR A 19 -34.90 2.31 24.74
N ILE A 20 -34.02 1.55 24.11
CA ILE A 20 -34.09 1.17 22.69
C ILE A 20 -35.35 0.32 22.46
N GLN A 21 -36.28 0.78 21.62
CA GLN A 21 -37.50 0.09 21.26
C GLN A 21 -37.34 -0.65 19.93
N SER A 22 -36.60 -0.05 18.97
CA SER A 22 -36.34 -0.68 17.68
C SER A 22 -35.02 -0.19 17.10
N ILE A 23 -34.39 -1.00 16.23
CA ILE A 23 -33.19 -0.65 15.49
C ILE A 23 -33.47 -0.93 14.02
N ASN A 24 -33.54 0.11 13.23
CA ASN A 24 -33.77 0.05 11.80
C ASN A 24 -32.53 0.53 11.05
N PHE A 25 -32.29 -0.02 9.86
CA PHE A 25 -31.14 0.34 9.04
C PHE A 25 -31.60 0.95 7.70
N LYS A 26 -30.78 1.89 7.21
CA LYS A 26 -30.91 2.45 5.87
C LYS A 26 -29.53 2.48 5.21
N GLY A 27 -29.43 1.89 4.01
CA GLY A 27 -28.18 1.90 3.22
C GLY A 27 -27.36 0.62 3.32
N LEU A 28 -27.84 -0.43 4.02
CA LEU A 28 -27.25 -1.77 3.95
C LEU A 28 -27.51 -2.38 2.57
N ILE A 29 -26.48 -3.02 1.99
CA ILE A 29 -26.49 -3.67 0.68
C ILE A 29 -26.01 -5.13 0.80
N HIS A 30 -24.82 -5.32 1.40
CA HIS A 30 -24.18 -6.62 1.53
C HIS A 30 -24.36 -7.24 2.91
N LEU A 31 -24.61 -6.43 3.93
CA LEU A 31 -24.78 -6.88 5.30
C LEU A 31 -26.25 -6.90 5.69
N SER A 32 -26.71 -7.98 6.34
CA SER A 32 -28.09 -8.02 6.85
C SER A 32 -28.26 -7.17 8.12
N PRO A 33 -29.46 -6.61 8.37
CA PRO A 33 -29.75 -5.83 9.57
C PRO A 33 -29.44 -6.57 10.88
N ASP A 34 -29.73 -7.87 10.93
CA ASP A 34 -29.49 -8.70 12.11
C ASP A 34 -28.01 -8.82 12.43
N VAL A 35 -27.19 -9.08 11.40
CA VAL A 35 -25.72 -9.15 11.55
C VAL A 35 -25.16 -7.79 11.94
N ALA A 36 -25.62 -6.71 11.32
CA ALA A 36 -25.20 -5.36 11.67
C ALA A 36 -25.53 -5.02 13.14
N THR A 37 -26.75 -5.36 13.59
CA THR A 37 -27.18 -5.18 14.99
C THR A 37 -26.30 -5.96 15.96
N GLN A 38 -25.97 -7.21 15.62
CA GLN A 38 -25.09 -8.06 16.42
C GLN A 38 -23.68 -7.46 16.54
N ILE A 39 -23.12 -6.97 15.44
CA ILE A 39 -21.81 -6.31 15.43
C ILE A 39 -21.82 -5.04 16.27
N MET A 40 -22.87 -4.22 16.17
CA MET A 40 -23.05 -3.02 17.00
C MET A 40 -23.07 -3.36 18.48
N GLY A 41 -23.60 -4.53 18.85
CA GLY A 41 -23.78 -4.95 20.23
C GLY A 41 -24.93 -4.21 20.92
N LEU A 42 -25.87 -3.65 20.14
CA LEU A 42 -27.10 -3.03 20.64
C LEU A 42 -28.20 -4.08 20.78
N LYS A 43 -29.08 -3.87 21.76
CA LYS A 43 -30.25 -4.73 21.99
C LYS A 43 -31.49 -3.90 22.28
N VAL A 44 -32.62 -4.33 21.78
CA VAL A 44 -33.93 -3.80 22.18
C VAL A 44 -34.12 -4.01 23.68
N GLY A 45 -34.64 -3.02 24.37
CA GLY A 45 -34.78 -3.03 25.83
C GLY A 45 -33.56 -2.49 26.60
N GLN A 46 -32.46 -2.18 25.92
CA GLN A 46 -31.25 -1.62 26.52
C GLN A 46 -31.34 -0.09 26.61
N GLU A 47 -30.78 0.47 27.64
CA GLU A 47 -30.66 1.92 27.79
C GLU A 47 -29.64 2.50 26.80
N LEU A 48 -30.07 3.49 26.01
CA LEU A 48 -29.21 4.18 25.07
C LEU A 48 -28.40 5.26 25.79
N THR A 49 -27.10 5.09 25.80
CA THR A 49 -26.15 6.10 26.31
C THR A 49 -25.22 6.57 25.21
N PRO A 50 -24.67 7.80 25.26
CA PRO A 50 -23.70 8.27 24.27
C PRO A 50 -22.51 7.31 24.12
N LYS A 51 -21.99 6.79 25.24
CA LYS A 51 -20.89 5.81 25.26
C LYS A 51 -21.25 4.51 24.52
N LEU A 52 -22.51 4.05 24.64
CA LEU A 52 -22.98 2.86 23.97
C LEU A 52 -23.11 3.10 22.47
N SER A 53 -23.63 4.25 22.05
CA SER A 53 -23.72 4.66 20.65
C SER A 53 -22.33 4.77 20.01
N ASP A 54 -21.38 5.41 20.65
CA ASP A 54 -19.99 5.52 20.16
C ASP A 54 -19.34 4.14 20.00
N LYS A 55 -19.57 3.24 20.98
CA LYS A 55 -19.06 1.87 20.91
C LYS A 55 -19.71 1.11 19.75
N ALA A 56 -21.00 1.25 19.52
CA ALA A 56 -21.72 0.58 18.45
C ALA A 56 -21.22 1.04 17.07
N ILE A 57 -21.05 2.35 16.86
CA ILE A 57 -20.44 2.92 15.64
C ILE A 57 -19.03 2.39 15.47
N THR A 58 -18.20 2.43 16.53
CA THR A 58 -16.83 1.94 16.48
C THR A 58 -16.75 0.45 16.09
N ASN A 59 -17.67 -0.37 16.61
CA ASN A 59 -17.71 -1.79 16.29
C ASN A 59 -18.03 -2.06 14.81
N LEU A 60 -18.97 -1.32 14.22
CA LEU A 60 -19.27 -1.40 12.79
C LEU A 60 -18.08 -0.89 11.97
N TYR A 61 -17.49 0.24 12.35
CA TYR A 61 -16.37 0.83 11.64
C TYR A 61 -15.15 -0.10 11.56
N LYS A 62 -14.89 -0.87 12.63
CA LYS A 62 -13.81 -1.87 12.69
C LYS A 62 -13.95 -3.00 11.66
N GLN A 63 -15.14 -3.26 11.17
CA GLN A 63 -15.37 -4.28 10.14
C GLN A 63 -14.87 -3.85 8.76
N ASN A 64 -14.56 -2.58 8.57
CA ASN A 64 -14.08 -1.99 7.31
C ASN A 64 -15.07 -2.11 6.12
N TYR A 65 -16.36 -2.31 6.42
CA TYR A 65 -17.43 -2.40 5.42
C TYR A 65 -18.03 -1.04 5.03
N PHE A 66 -17.82 -0.01 5.88
CA PHE A 66 -18.57 1.24 5.78
C PHE A 66 -17.65 2.44 5.55
N ASP A 67 -18.11 3.36 4.69
CA ASP A 67 -17.55 4.70 4.54
C ASP A 67 -18.10 5.64 5.60
N ASP A 68 -19.42 5.57 5.85
CA ASP A 68 -20.12 6.42 6.81
C ASP A 68 -21.12 5.62 7.64
N ILE A 69 -21.27 5.98 8.93
CA ILE A 69 -22.19 5.38 9.88
C ILE A 69 -22.76 6.49 10.74
N TYR A 70 -24.09 6.60 10.79
CA TYR A 70 -24.83 7.54 11.63
C TYR A 70 -25.92 6.81 12.39
N ILE A 71 -26.09 7.13 13.70
CA ILE A 71 -27.21 6.68 14.50
C ILE A 71 -28.07 7.91 14.80
N GLU A 72 -29.34 7.84 14.40
CA GLU A 72 -30.34 8.87 14.63
C GLU A 72 -31.43 8.30 15.54
N ASP A 73 -31.76 9.00 16.62
CA ASP A 73 -32.94 8.70 17.40
C ASP A 73 -34.14 9.41 16.75
N THR A 74 -35.07 8.64 16.23
CA THR A 74 -36.28 9.15 15.56
C THR A 74 -37.41 9.41 16.56
N GLY A 75 -37.14 9.26 17.85
CA GLY A 75 -38.09 9.45 18.96
C GLY A 75 -38.58 8.14 19.56
N ASN A 76 -38.97 8.19 20.82
CA ASN A 76 -39.48 7.06 21.59
C ASN A 76 -38.56 5.82 21.63
N GLY A 77 -37.22 5.99 21.52
CA GLY A 77 -36.28 4.89 21.52
C GLY A 77 -36.16 4.14 20.18
N ASN A 78 -36.72 4.68 19.11
CA ASN A 78 -36.55 4.10 17.79
C ASN A 78 -35.28 4.62 17.14
N LEU A 79 -34.35 3.73 16.91
CA LEU A 79 -33.07 4.07 16.27
C LEU A 79 -33.12 3.82 14.78
N LEU A 80 -32.66 4.80 14.00
CA LEU A 80 -32.38 4.67 12.58
C LEU A 80 -30.87 4.75 12.37
N VAL A 81 -30.28 3.61 12.00
CA VAL A 81 -28.86 3.51 11.66
C VAL A 81 -28.72 3.72 10.15
N LYS A 82 -28.20 4.88 9.78
CA LYS A 82 -27.88 5.21 8.38
C LYS A 82 -26.45 4.83 8.10
N VAL A 83 -26.23 4.01 7.10
CA VAL A 83 -24.89 3.57 6.70
C VAL A 83 -24.68 3.79 5.22
N LYS A 84 -23.42 4.02 4.87
CA LYS A 84 -22.94 3.95 3.49
C LYS A 84 -21.91 2.84 3.42
N GLU A 85 -22.28 1.73 2.79
CA GLU A 85 -21.35 0.64 2.56
C GLU A 85 -20.31 1.02 1.51
N LYS A 86 -19.09 0.51 1.67
CA LYS A 86 -18.06 0.57 0.63
C LYS A 86 -18.47 -0.32 -0.54
N PRO A 87 -18.11 0.03 -1.77
CA PRO A 87 -18.34 -0.88 -2.88
C PRO A 87 -17.53 -2.16 -2.72
N SER A 88 -18.08 -3.27 -3.17
CA SER A 88 -17.35 -4.54 -3.28
C SER A 88 -16.49 -4.56 -4.55
N VAL A 89 -15.44 -5.37 -4.55
CA VAL A 89 -14.62 -5.64 -5.74
C VAL A 89 -15.26 -6.78 -6.52
N ALA A 90 -15.74 -6.53 -7.74
CA ALA A 90 -16.30 -7.55 -8.61
C ALA A 90 -15.21 -8.31 -9.38
N ARG A 91 -14.19 -7.61 -9.85
CA ARG A 91 -13.07 -8.16 -10.61
C ARG A 91 -11.83 -7.30 -10.47
N VAL A 92 -10.65 -7.94 -10.58
CA VAL A 92 -9.36 -7.25 -10.64
C VAL A 92 -8.67 -7.67 -11.94
N ASP A 93 -8.37 -6.71 -12.78
CA ASP A 93 -7.67 -6.90 -14.04
C ASP A 93 -6.26 -6.28 -13.97
N LEU A 94 -5.30 -6.93 -14.63
CA LEU A 94 -3.92 -6.46 -14.76
C LEU A 94 -3.61 -6.09 -16.20
N LYS A 95 -3.05 -4.91 -16.41
CA LYS A 95 -2.56 -4.45 -17.72
C LYS A 95 -1.10 -4.03 -17.61
N GLY A 96 -0.35 -4.19 -18.70
CA GLY A 96 1.06 -3.79 -18.80
C GLY A 96 2.06 -4.74 -18.15
N VAL A 97 1.61 -5.86 -17.58
CA VAL A 97 2.49 -6.87 -16.98
C VAL A 97 3.05 -7.80 -18.07
N VAL A 98 4.37 -7.99 -18.07
CA VAL A 98 5.00 -8.96 -18.95
C VAL A 98 4.73 -10.40 -18.48
N THR A 99 4.63 -11.35 -19.41
CA THR A 99 4.23 -12.73 -19.13
C THR A 99 5.04 -13.38 -18.01
N ASN A 100 6.35 -13.18 -17.99
CA ASN A 100 7.25 -13.78 -17.00
C ASN A 100 7.05 -13.24 -15.58
N ASP A 101 6.47 -12.06 -15.42
CA ASP A 101 6.23 -11.43 -14.13
C ASP A 101 4.81 -11.65 -13.63
N LYS A 102 3.92 -12.16 -14.48
CA LYS A 102 2.48 -12.22 -14.19
C LYS A 102 2.17 -12.94 -12.88
N THR A 103 2.66 -14.15 -12.70
CA THR A 103 2.41 -14.93 -11.47
C THR A 103 2.96 -14.25 -10.23
N ALA A 104 4.15 -13.64 -10.33
CA ALA A 104 4.75 -12.90 -9.22
C ALA A 104 3.89 -11.68 -8.85
N ILE A 105 3.48 -10.88 -9.83
CA ILE A 105 2.63 -9.71 -9.61
C ILE A 105 1.27 -10.12 -9.03
N GLU A 106 0.62 -11.16 -9.57
CA GLU A 106 -0.65 -11.68 -9.04
C GLU A 106 -0.54 -12.06 -7.55
N SER A 107 0.59 -12.62 -7.13
CA SER A 107 0.83 -12.99 -5.72
C SER A 107 0.96 -11.79 -4.77
N LEU A 108 1.30 -10.59 -5.29
CA LEU A 108 1.43 -9.36 -4.51
C LEU A 108 0.08 -8.67 -4.29
N ILE A 109 -0.95 -9.05 -5.04
CA ILE A 109 -2.26 -8.42 -5.02
C ILE A 109 -3.10 -9.01 -3.91
N ASN A 110 -3.40 -8.19 -2.89
CA ASN A 110 -4.28 -8.58 -1.80
C ASN A 110 -5.75 -8.20 -2.04
N ILE A 111 -6.06 -7.62 -3.19
CA ILE A 111 -7.40 -7.24 -3.60
C ILE A 111 -8.02 -8.44 -4.30
N LYS A 112 -9.14 -8.94 -3.80
CA LYS A 112 -9.82 -10.13 -4.37
C LYS A 112 -11.29 -9.81 -4.65
N PRO A 113 -11.88 -10.43 -5.68
CA PRO A 113 -13.32 -10.40 -5.86
C PRO A 113 -14.06 -10.79 -4.59
N GLY A 114 -15.11 -10.05 -4.24
CA GLY A 114 -15.89 -10.21 -3.01
C GLY A 114 -15.37 -9.42 -1.81
N ASN A 115 -14.14 -8.90 -1.83
CA ASN A 115 -13.68 -7.98 -0.78
C ASN A 115 -14.31 -6.59 -0.93
N MET A 116 -14.44 -5.86 0.16
CA MET A 116 -14.77 -4.44 0.11
C MET A 116 -13.57 -3.65 -0.41
N TYR A 117 -13.86 -2.63 -1.22
CA TYR A 117 -12.83 -1.72 -1.72
C TYR A 117 -12.20 -0.96 -0.54
N ASP A 118 -10.88 -0.98 -0.48
CA ASP A 118 -10.12 -0.27 0.55
C ASP A 118 -8.91 0.42 -0.09
N GLU A 119 -8.90 1.76 -0.02
CA GLU A 119 -7.85 2.59 -0.60
C GLU A 119 -6.46 2.24 -0.04
N LEU A 120 -6.39 1.92 1.27
CA LEU A 120 -5.13 1.57 1.90
C LEU A 120 -4.57 0.25 1.33
N THR A 121 -5.43 -0.71 1.05
CA THR A 121 -5.05 -2.00 0.43
C THR A 121 -4.57 -1.79 -1.00
N ILE A 122 -5.20 -0.87 -1.74
CA ILE A 122 -4.77 -0.45 -3.08
C ILE A 122 -3.36 0.15 -3.03
N GLU A 123 -3.12 1.16 -2.18
CA GLU A 123 -1.82 1.82 -2.07
C GLU A 123 -0.71 0.85 -1.63
N LYS A 124 -0.99 -0.05 -0.70
CA LYS A 124 -0.05 -1.10 -0.31
C LYS A 124 0.26 -2.06 -1.47
N THR A 125 -0.73 -2.36 -2.30
CA THR A 125 -0.53 -3.22 -3.48
C THR A 125 0.34 -2.51 -4.51
N LYS A 126 0.08 -1.23 -4.80
CA LYS A 126 0.90 -0.41 -5.70
C LYS A 126 2.35 -0.38 -5.24
N GLU A 127 2.57 -0.15 -3.94
CA GLU A 127 3.91 -0.08 -3.37
C GLU A 127 4.67 -1.41 -3.48
N ARG A 128 4.01 -2.54 -3.22
CA ARG A 128 4.63 -3.87 -3.39
C ARG A 128 5.02 -4.16 -4.84
N ILE A 129 4.18 -3.73 -5.79
CA ILE A 129 4.47 -3.88 -7.22
C ILE A 129 5.66 -3.01 -7.61
N ARG A 130 5.75 -1.76 -7.12
CA ARG A 130 6.92 -0.90 -7.34
C ARG A 130 8.19 -1.53 -6.79
N GLN A 131 8.18 -1.97 -5.54
CA GLN A 131 9.33 -2.64 -4.88
C GLN A 131 9.77 -3.90 -5.63
N TYR A 132 8.82 -4.68 -6.14
CA TYR A 132 9.14 -5.84 -6.98
C TYR A 132 9.92 -5.43 -8.23
N TYR A 133 9.46 -4.43 -8.96
CA TYR A 133 10.15 -3.96 -10.16
C TYR A 133 11.45 -3.22 -9.84
N GLU A 134 11.50 -2.48 -8.76
CA GLU A 134 12.72 -1.84 -8.25
C GLU A 134 13.82 -2.88 -7.96
N SER A 135 13.46 -4.00 -7.32
CA SER A 135 14.39 -5.11 -7.09
C SER A 135 14.96 -5.73 -8.37
N LYS A 136 14.29 -5.48 -9.51
CA LYS A 136 14.71 -5.91 -10.84
C LYS A 136 15.43 -4.80 -11.64
N GLY A 137 15.60 -3.60 -11.04
CA GLY A 137 16.28 -2.46 -11.68
C GLY A 137 15.34 -1.51 -12.44
N TYR A 138 14.02 -1.59 -12.24
CA TYR A 138 13.03 -0.68 -12.83
C TYR A 138 12.59 0.34 -11.77
N PHE A 139 13.22 1.51 -11.73
CA PHE A 139 12.99 2.51 -10.68
C PHE A 139 11.85 3.48 -11.01
N ASP A 140 11.48 3.60 -12.27
CA ASP A 140 10.43 4.50 -12.76
C ASP A 140 9.08 3.79 -12.92
N THR A 141 8.86 2.72 -12.14
CA THR A 141 7.61 1.95 -12.23
C THR A 141 6.42 2.79 -11.75
N VAL A 142 5.45 2.95 -12.64
CA VAL A 142 4.17 3.59 -12.36
C VAL A 142 3.07 2.55 -12.29
N VAL A 143 2.24 2.63 -11.25
CA VAL A 143 1.06 1.77 -11.07
C VAL A 143 -0.14 2.65 -10.89
N ASP A 144 -1.00 2.71 -11.91
CA ASP A 144 -2.26 3.44 -11.90
C ASP A 144 -3.44 2.50 -11.67
N VAL A 145 -4.49 3.02 -11.04
CA VAL A 145 -5.68 2.24 -10.71
C VAL A 145 -6.90 2.90 -11.31
N GLU A 146 -7.56 2.18 -12.19
CA GLU A 146 -8.86 2.55 -12.74
C GLU A 146 -9.97 1.84 -11.96
N LYS A 147 -11.03 2.58 -11.62
CA LYS A 147 -12.21 2.10 -10.92
C LYS A 147 -13.41 2.31 -11.82
N GLN A 148 -14.12 1.26 -12.15
CA GLN A 148 -15.32 1.34 -12.97
C GLN A 148 -16.48 0.66 -12.23
N PRO A 149 -17.63 1.35 -12.05
CA PRO A 149 -18.83 0.71 -11.49
C PRO A 149 -19.29 -0.46 -12.38
N VAL A 150 -19.86 -1.47 -11.75
CA VAL A 150 -20.49 -2.58 -12.46
C VAL A 150 -21.89 -2.17 -12.90
N ALA A 151 -22.07 -1.91 -14.17
CA ALA A 151 -23.31 -1.36 -14.74
C ALA A 151 -23.72 -0.05 -14.01
N ASP A 152 -25.02 0.20 -13.80
CA ASP A 152 -25.52 1.37 -13.09
C ASP A 152 -25.50 1.23 -11.55
N ASN A 153 -24.62 0.37 -11.03
CA ASN A 153 -24.59 0.03 -9.61
C ASN A 153 -23.24 0.39 -8.98
N ASP A 154 -23.21 1.46 -8.20
CA ASP A 154 -22.03 1.92 -7.48
C ASP A 154 -21.61 0.98 -6.30
N SER A 155 -22.40 -0.06 -6.02
CA SER A 155 -22.10 -1.01 -4.93
C SER A 155 -21.01 -2.02 -5.26
N SER A 156 -20.59 -2.11 -6.54
CA SER A 156 -19.54 -3.03 -6.98
C SER A 156 -18.64 -2.38 -8.03
N LEU A 157 -17.33 -2.66 -7.96
CA LEU A 157 -16.34 -2.06 -8.83
C LEU A 157 -15.53 -3.13 -9.59
N PHE A 158 -15.25 -2.86 -10.85
CA PHE A 158 -14.12 -3.43 -11.56
C PHE A 158 -12.89 -2.59 -11.27
N ILE A 159 -11.80 -3.25 -10.86
CA ILE A 159 -10.51 -2.62 -10.58
C ILE A 159 -9.54 -3.04 -11.67
N THR A 160 -8.93 -2.07 -12.34
CA THR A 160 -7.84 -2.35 -13.29
C THR A 160 -6.56 -1.72 -12.78
N LEU A 161 -5.53 -2.54 -12.57
CA LEU A 161 -4.18 -2.11 -12.26
C LEU A 161 -3.40 -1.95 -13.57
N ASN A 162 -3.12 -0.72 -13.97
CA ASN A 162 -2.32 -0.38 -15.14
C ASN A 162 -0.86 -0.22 -14.70
N ILE A 163 0.01 -1.12 -15.11
CA ILE A 163 1.40 -1.16 -14.68
C ILE A 163 2.30 -0.79 -15.85
N ASN A 164 3.03 0.29 -15.68
CA ASN A 164 4.14 0.66 -16.55
C ASN A 164 5.42 0.53 -15.75
N ARG A 165 6.19 -0.52 -16.01
CA ARG A 165 7.43 -0.80 -15.27
C ARG A 165 8.56 0.20 -15.57
N GLY A 166 8.44 1.01 -16.63
CA GLY A 166 9.51 1.88 -17.07
C GLY A 166 10.69 1.16 -17.72
N GLU A 167 11.83 1.83 -17.75
CA GLU A 167 13.06 1.30 -18.32
C GLU A 167 13.95 0.66 -17.25
N ASN A 168 14.69 -0.37 -17.64
CA ASN A 168 15.65 -1.03 -16.76
C ASN A 168 16.94 -0.22 -16.67
N MET A 169 17.27 0.25 -15.48
CA MET A 169 18.56 0.91 -15.24
C MET A 169 19.66 -0.12 -15.07
N ILE A 170 20.72 0.04 -15.85
CA ILE A 170 21.93 -0.78 -15.76
C ILE A 170 23.17 0.10 -15.58
N ILE A 171 24.09 -0.35 -14.74
CA ILE A 171 25.39 0.29 -14.54
C ILE A 171 26.25 -0.05 -15.73
N LYS A 172 26.49 0.92 -16.62
CA LYS A 172 27.39 0.76 -17.77
C LYS A 172 28.86 0.87 -17.35
N LYS A 173 29.14 1.75 -16.38
CA LYS A 173 30.50 2.02 -15.93
C LYS A 173 30.52 2.52 -14.49
N VAL A 174 31.48 2.05 -13.73
CA VAL A 174 31.84 2.59 -12.42
C VAL A 174 33.16 3.36 -12.57
N ASN A 175 33.20 4.59 -12.05
CA ASN A 175 34.40 5.42 -12.07
C ASN A 175 34.84 5.70 -10.64
N LEU A 176 36.14 5.52 -10.36
CA LEU A 176 36.79 5.95 -9.14
C LEU A 176 37.45 7.30 -9.39
N VAL A 177 37.00 8.33 -8.70
CA VAL A 177 37.58 9.66 -8.81
C VAL A 177 38.54 9.90 -7.64
N GLY A 178 39.77 10.28 -7.93
CA GLY A 178 40.80 10.53 -6.92
C GLY A 178 41.54 9.29 -6.41
N ALA A 179 41.14 8.09 -6.85
CA ALA A 179 41.86 6.87 -6.54
C ALA A 179 43.21 6.87 -7.24
N LYS A 180 44.28 6.51 -6.51
CA LYS A 180 45.67 6.43 -7.03
C LYS A 180 46.22 5.02 -6.95
N GLU A 181 45.76 4.23 -5.98
CA GLU A 181 46.35 2.95 -5.61
C GLU A 181 45.51 1.76 -6.10
N PHE A 182 44.23 1.98 -6.37
CA PHE A 182 43.32 0.94 -6.88
C PHE A 182 42.59 1.44 -8.11
N ASP A 183 42.39 0.56 -9.05
CA ASP A 183 41.47 0.73 -10.17
C ASP A 183 40.12 0.03 -9.89
N TYR A 184 39.23 0.00 -10.91
CA TYR A 184 37.93 -0.61 -10.76
C TYR A 184 38.02 -2.14 -10.54
N ASP A 185 38.94 -2.81 -11.22
CA ASP A 185 39.10 -4.27 -11.13
C ASP A 185 39.53 -4.71 -9.72
N ASP A 186 40.27 -3.84 -9.03
CA ASP A 186 40.66 -4.08 -7.64
C ASP A 186 39.49 -3.99 -6.67
N ILE A 187 38.57 -3.07 -6.88
CA ILE A 187 37.43 -2.86 -5.97
C ILE A 187 36.17 -3.66 -6.36
N GLU A 188 36.06 -4.06 -7.61
CA GLU A 188 34.89 -4.81 -8.12
C GLU A 188 34.53 -6.02 -7.25
N PRO A 189 35.48 -6.82 -6.71
CA PRO A 189 35.14 -7.96 -5.87
C PRO A 189 34.41 -7.61 -4.57
N VAL A 190 34.58 -6.39 -4.05
CA VAL A 190 34.04 -5.98 -2.74
C VAL A 190 32.76 -5.16 -2.83
N VAL A 191 32.47 -4.50 -3.96
CA VAL A 191 31.26 -3.70 -4.12
C VAL A 191 30.06 -4.54 -4.57
N ALA A 192 28.87 -4.12 -4.19
CA ALA A 192 27.62 -4.76 -4.61
C ALA A 192 27.13 -4.23 -5.96
N ASN A 193 27.37 -2.95 -6.25
CA ASN A 193 27.00 -2.30 -7.51
C ASN A 193 28.15 -2.37 -8.51
N LYS A 194 28.00 -3.21 -9.52
CA LYS A 194 29.03 -3.52 -10.51
C LYS A 194 28.62 -3.12 -11.90
N SER A 195 29.59 -2.70 -12.71
CA SER A 195 29.32 -2.46 -14.13
C SER A 195 28.94 -3.75 -14.87
N ARG A 196 28.09 -3.60 -15.90
CA ARG A 196 27.70 -4.71 -16.76
C ARG A 196 28.90 -5.21 -17.54
N GLU A 197 29.19 -6.51 -17.42
CA GLU A 197 30.19 -7.17 -18.25
C GLU A 197 29.59 -7.60 -19.59
N PHE A 198 30.43 -7.57 -20.63
CA PHE A 198 30.09 -8.14 -21.92
C PHE A 198 29.89 -9.66 -21.77
N MET A 199 28.70 -10.17 -22.11
CA MET A 199 28.30 -11.56 -21.91
C MET A 199 28.12 -12.01 -20.45
N GLY A 200 28.04 -11.11 -19.47
CA GLY A 200 27.77 -11.44 -18.06
C GLY A 200 26.49 -12.25 -17.85
N TRP A 201 25.49 -12.07 -18.73
CA TRP A 201 24.24 -12.82 -18.73
C TRP A 201 24.42 -14.31 -19.07
N LEU A 202 25.46 -14.67 -19.85
CA LEU A 202 25.71 -16.03 -20.30
C LEU A 202 26.45 -16.87 -19.24
N TRP A 203 27.28 -16.20 -18.42
CA TRP A 203 28.18 -16.86 -17.46
C TRP A 203 27.80 -16.58 -16.02
N GLY A 204 26.62 -15.97 -15.75
CA GLY A 204 26.16 -15.64 -14.42
C GLY A 204 26.99 -14.57 -13.70
N ARG A 205 27.78 -13.79 -14.46
CA ARG A 205 28.57 -12.67 -13.94
C ARG A 205 27.74 -11.38 -13.91
N ASN A 206 28.38 -10.25 -13.63
CA ASN A 206 27.71 -8.97 -13.40
C ASN A 206 26.76 -8.56 -14.52
N ASP A 207 25.48 -8.51 -14.21
CA ASP A 207 24.43 -8.08 -15.13
C ASP A 207 24.22 -6.57 -15.15
N GLY A 208 24.95 -5.84 -14.30
CA GLY A 208 24.92 -4.39 -14.18
C GLY A 208 23.70 -3.84 -13.45
N LYS A 209 22.91 -4.68 -12.77
CA LYS A 209 21.75 -4.19 -12.04
C LYS A 209 22.12 -3.24 -10.94
N VAL A 210 21.41 -2.12 -10.86
CA VAL A 210 21.53 -1.16 -9.76
C VAL A 210 20.87 -1.74 -8.52
N LYS A 211 21.61 -1.77 -7.41
CA LYS A 211 21.14 -2.17 -6.07
C LYS A 211 21.17 -0.95 -5.17
N LEU A 212 20.12 -0.14 -5.18
CA LEU A 212 20.07 1.13 -4.46
C LEU A 212 20.35 0.99 -2.97
N PHE A 213 19.77 -0.02 -2.32
CA PHE A 213 19.99 -0.28 -0.89
C PHE A 213 21.45 -0.60 -0.53
N GLU A 214 22.22 -1.10 -1.49
CA GLU A 214 23.64 -1.42 -1.30
C GLU A 214 24.57 -0.28 -1.70
N LEU A 215 24.04 0.70 -2.44
CA LEU A 215 24.83 1.79 -2.98
C LEU A 215 25.48 2.63 -1.87
N GLU A 216 24.75 2.86 -0.78
CA GLU A 216 25.25 3.59 0.40
C GLU A 216 26.30 2.81 1.20
N ASN A 217 26.35 1.49 1.06
CA ASN A 217 27.29 0.62 1.75
C ASN A 217 28.59 0.40 0.95
N ASP A 218 28.57 0.61 -0.36
CA ASP A 218 29.73 0.39 -1.22
C ASP A 218 30.94 1.27 -0.87
N PRO A 219 30.78 2.56 -0.47
CA PRO A 219 31.93 3.38 0.01
C PRO A 219 32.63 2.76 1.20
N ALA A 220 31.90 2.24 2.19
CA ALA A 220 32.51 1.59 3.35
C ALA A 220 33.27 0.33 2.97
N ARG A 221 32.74 -0.49 2.05
CA ARG A 221 33.44 -1.68 1.53
C ARG A 221 34.73 -1.33 0.81
N ILE A 222 34.72 -0.25 0.04
CA ILE A 222 35.93 0.25 -0.64
C ILE A 222 36.95 0.74 0.40
N GLN A 223 36.51 1.53 1.38
CA GLN A 223 37.35 2.05 2.44
C GLN A 223 38.00 0.93 3.24
N ASP A 224 37.27 -0.12 3.60
CA ASP A 224 37.78 -1.30 4.29
C ASP A 224 38.87 -1.99 3.48
N LYS A 225 38.73 -2.06 2.16
CA LYS A 225 39.77 -2.62 1.29
C LYS A 225 41.04 -1.79 1.31
N TYR A 226 40.97 -0.46 1.33
CA TYR A 226 42.11 0.43 1.51
C TYR A 226 42.80 0.19 2.87
N PHE A 227 42.00 0.07 3.96
CA PHE A 227 42.51 -0.20 5.31
C PHE A 227 43.24 -1.54 5.39
N GLN A 228 42.73 -2.60 4.76
CA GLN A 228 43.39 -3.91 4.69
C GLN A 228 44.74 -3.87 3.97
N LYS A 229 44.95 -2.88 3.11
CA LYS A 229 46.22 -2.63 2.43
C LYS A 229 47.12 -1.65 3.14
N GLY A 230 46.71 -1.15 4.32
CA GLY A 230 47.52 -0.24 5.16
C GLY A 230 47.27 1.25 4.92
N TYR A 231 46.31 1.62 4.08
CA TYR A 231 45.97 3.03 3.81
C TYR A 231 44.95 3.54 4.84
N LEU A 232 45.40 3.77 6.06
CA LEU A 232 44.51 4.07 7.21
C LEU A 232 43.82 5.45 7.14
N ASP A 233 44.32 6.36 6.33
CA ASP A 233 43.75 7.70 6.12
C ASP A 233 42.83 7.78 4.90
N ALA A 234 42.53 6.65 4.25
CA ALA A 234 41.66 6.62 3.08
C ALA A 234 40.22 6.98 3.46
N THR A 235 39.65 7.89 2.70
CA THR A 235 38.24 8.26 2.82
C THR A 235 37.55 8.08 1.48
N VAL A 236 36.35 7.53 1.52
CA VAL A 236 35.51 7.33 0.33
C VAL A 236 34.21 8.08 0.53
N SER A 237 33.92 9.03 -0.37
CA SER A 237 32.66 9.79 -0.33
C SER A 237 31.48 8.98 -0.87
N SER A 238 30.28 9.45 -0.56
CA SER A 238 29.06 8.86 -1.11
C SER A 238 29.08 8.84 -2.63
N PRO A 239 28.66 7.76 -3.27
CA PRO A 239 28.58 7.66 -4.72
C PRO A 239 27.44 8.55 -5.27
N TYR A 240 27.56 8.94 -6.52
CA TYR A 240 26.48 9.54 -7.27
C TYR A 240 26.22 8.76 -8.55
N LEU A 241 24.94 8.67 -8.91
CA LEU A 241 24.51 8.05 -10.16
C LEU A 241 24.36 9.13 -11.23
N ASN A 242 24.96 8.89 -12.40
CA ASN A 242 24.77 9.73 -13.57
C ASN A 242 24.01 8.89 -14.61
N ALA A 243 22.74 9.21 -14.84
CA ALA A 243 21.92 8.54 -15.83
C ALA A 243 22.14 9.18 -17.21
N SER A 244 22.40 8.36 -18.22
CA SER A 244 22.33 8.76 -19.62
C SER A 244 21.20 7.98 -20.29
N PHE A 245 20.24 8.70 -20.82
CA PHE A 245 19.12 8.18 -21.62
C PHE A 245 19.56 7.99 -23.07
#